data_da9cb526e646273a08dada29da661aab
#
_entry.id   da9cb526e646273a08dada29da661aab
#
_cell.length_a   1.000
_cell.length_b   1.000
_cell.length_c   1.000
_cell.angle_alpha   90.00
_cell.angle_beta   90.00
_cell.angle_gamma   90.00
#
_symmetry.space_group_name_H-M   'P 1'
#
loop_
_entity.id
_entity.type
_entity.pdbx_description
1 polymer ?
#
loop_
_entity_poly.entity_id
_entity_poly.type
_entity_poly.pdbx_seq_one_letter_code
_entity_poly.pdbx_strand_id
1 'polypeptide(L)'
;MRTNLIRPILSVALLITCMAATTLAQQPVFRGKVVDEAGKPVPDALLEFVAQFQTLTRQAKTDNRGEFLMVGLPSGEFQITAKKEGVGEDTIRTRVTQGQNAPVTLTLRPAAPAGALGVTATGAADAAAANKANAALAALAKLGAEHLGAGRNDEAIAAFSEVVGKAPACGDCFVNLGIAHANKKQYGEAETALKKAIELKPDNATAHAQLAAVYNSQRKFDLAAEASANAAKYAGAGGAAGGGSAEALYNQGVALFNGGKFAEAKTAFEGATKADPKHALAHYQLGMTALNLGDFALAVSSLEQYLALDPNGAKAAEVKASLPTLKGMVKK
;
A
#
# COMPACT_ATOMS: atom_id res chain seq x y z
N MET A 1 49.80 -41.02 -57.74
CA MET A 1 49.96 -39.57 -57.99
C MET A 1 48.71 -38.83 -57.60
N ARG A 2 48.89 -37.75 -56.90
CA ARG A 2 47.90 -36.73 -56.38
C ARG A 2 47.25 -37.03 -55.05
N THR A 3 47.90 -36.53 -54.06
CA THR A 3 47.51 -36.25 -52.68
C THR A 3 46.32 -35.27 -52.61
N ASN A 4 45.26 -35.66 -51.89
CA ASN A 4 44.21 -34.69 -51.48
C ASN A 4 44.34 -34.41 -50.01
N LEU A 5 44.72 -33.16 -49.68
CA LEU A 5 44.73 -32.58 -48.36
C LEU A 5 43.29 -32.34 -47.90
N ILE A 6 42.90 -32.98 -46.83
CA ILE A 6 41.67 -32.68 -46.10
C ILE A 6 42.03 -31.62 -45.03
N ARG A 7 41.49 -30.42 -45.18
CA ARG A 7 41.55 -29.38 -44.16
C ARG A 7 40.50 -29.64 -43.08
N PRO A 8 40.82 -29.61 -41.80
CA PRO A 8 39.81 -29.62 -40.75
C PRO A 8 39.25 -28.21 -40.60
N ILE A 9 37.90 -28.11 -40.67
CA ILE A 9 37.15 -26.91 -40.32
C ILE A 9 37.08 -26.83 -38.79
N LEU A 10 37.76 -25.86 -38.20
CA LEU A 10 37.68 -25.55 -36.79
C LEU A 10 36.37 -24.79 -36.56
N SER A 11 35.35 -25.47 -36.02
CA SER A 11 34.15 -24.84 -35.50
C SER A 11 34.43 -24.17 -34.17
N VAL A 12 34.61 -22.84 -34.20
CA VAL A 12 34.66 -22.03 -32.98
C VAL A 12 33.24 -21.91 -32.44
N ALA A 13 32.90 -22.71 -31.43
CA ALA A 13 31.72 -22.54 -30.62
C ALA A 13 31.92 -21.34 -29.71
N LEU A 14 31.32 -20.21 -30.07
CA LEU A 14 31.24 -19.01 -29.25
C LEU A 14 30.27 -19.27 -28.08
N LEU A 15 30.78 -19.69 -26.94
CA LEU A 15 30.06 -19.74 -25.68
C LEU A 15 29.80 -18.31 -25.22
N ILE A 16 28.59 -17.79 -25.53
CA ILE A 16 28.05 -16.58 -24.91
C ILE A 16 27.68 -16.96 -23.48
N THR A 17 28.61 -16.79 -22.55
CA THR A 17 28.27 -16.75 -21.12
C THR A 17 27.51 -15.47 -20.85
N CYS A 18 26.19 -15.60 -20.76
CA CYS A 18 25.32 -14.58 -20.23
C CYS A 18 25.65 -14.40 -18.73
N MET A 19 26.59 -13.49 -18.43
CA MET A 19 26.78 -13.01 -17.07
C MET A 19 25.51 -12.25 -16.70
N ALA A 20 24.59 -12.93 -16.00
CA ALA A 20 23.59 -12.25 -15.22
C ALA A 20 24.33 -11.40 -14.18
N ALA A 21 24.46 -10.11 -14.47
CA ALA A 21 24.87 -9.13 -13.49
C ALA A 21 23.78 -9.12 -12.41
N THR A 22 23.98 -9.90 -11.35
CA THR A 22 23.27 -9.72 -10.11
C THR A 22 23.63 -8.29 -9.65
N THR A 23 22.71 -7.36 -9.84
CA THR A 23 22.76 -6.07 -9.17
C THR A 23 22.77 -6.38 -7.68
N LEU A 24 23.97 -6.37 -7.08
CA LEU A 24 24.13 -6.30 -5.63
C LEU A 24 23.38 -5.04 -5.21
N ALA A 25 22.17 -5.21 -4.69
CA ALA A 25 21.44 -4.13 -4.07
C ALA A 25 22.37 -3.50 -3.04
N GLN A 26 22.80 -2.26 -3.28
CA GLN A 26 23.69 -1.55 -2.37
C GLN A 26 22.97 -1.49 -1.02
N GLN A 27 23.49 -2.22 -0.05
CA GLN A 27 22.92 -2.19 1.30
C GLN A 27 23.01 -0.78 1.84
N PRO A 28 21.95 -0.27 2.47
CA PRO A 28 21.97 1.06 3.06
C PRO A 28 23.16 1.20 4.01
N VAL A 29 23.96 2.23 3.78
CA VAL A 29 25.08 2.59 4.64
C VAL A 29 24.71 3.81 5.45
N PHE A 30 24.75 3.67 6.76
CA PHE A 30 24.51 4.75 7.71
C PHE A 30 25.78 5.02 8.49
N ARG A 31 26.26 6.28 8.48
CA ARG A 31 27.51 6.69 9.12
C ARG A 31 27.31 7.98 9.88
N GLY A 32 28.18 8.17 10.86
CA GLY A 32 28.16 9.39 11.65
C GLY A 32 29.33 9.46 12.62
N LYS A 33 29.26 10.46 13.50
CA LYS A 33 30.28 10.75 14.50
C LYS A 33 29.66 10.99 15.85
N VAL A 34 30.35 10.56 16.90
CA VAL A 34 29.98 10.84 18.28
C VAL A 34 31.07 11.77 18.90
N VAL A 35 30.63 12.87 19.46
CA VAL A 35 31.50 13.85 20.10
C VAL A 35 31.01 14.17 21.53
N ASP A 36 31.87 14.71 22.37
CA ASP A 36 31.46 15.30 23.65
C ASP A 36 30.97 16.76 23.47
N GLU A 37 30.60 17.43 24.55
CA GLU A 37 30.12 18.83 24.53
C GLU A 37 31.21 19.82 24.06
N ALA A 38 32.48 19.46 24.16
CA ALA A 38 33.59 20.26 23.66
C ALA A 38 33.90 19.97 22.18
N GLY A 39 33.12 19.08 21.51
CA GLY A 39 33.32 18.68 20.12
C GLY A 39 34.46 17.66 19.92
N LYS A 40 35.00 17.11 20.99
CA LYS A 40 36.08 16.10 20.94
C LYS A 40 35.48 14.74 20.60
N PRO A 41 36.10 13.98 19.68
CA PRO A 41 35.64 12.63 19.34
C PRO A 41 35.59 11.71 20.57
N VAL A 42 34.51 10.91 20.66
CA VAL A 42 34.32 9.93 21.73
C VAL A 42 34.54 8.52 21.17
N PRO A 43 35.66 7.85 21.43
CA PRO A 43 35.90 6.47 21.03
C PRO A 43 35.12 5.49 21.89
N ASP A 44 34.86 4.29 21.35
CA ASP A 44 34.16 3.19 22.03
C ASP A 44 32.80 3.58 22.60
N ALA A 45 32.12 4.60 22.06
CA ALA A 45 30.75 4.90 22.41
C ALA A 45 29.85 3.81 21.83
N LEU A 46 28.94 3.26 22.64
CA LEU A 46 27.96 2.27 22.21
C LEU A 46 26.78 3.00 21.56
N LEU A 47 26.46 2.59 20.34
CA LEU A 47 25.27 3.06 19.62
C LEU A 47 24.24 1.95 19.55
N GLU A 48 23.00 2.28 19.83
CA GLU A 48 21.85 1.40 19.68
C GLU A 48 20.89 2.01 18.66
N PHE A 49 20.54 1.21 17.64
CA PHE A 49 19.61 1.56 16.57
C PHE A 49 18.32 0.78 16.76
N VAL A 50 17.25 1.47 17.09
CA VAL A 50 15.93 0.88 17.33
C VAL A 50 14.97 1.35 16.24
N ALA A 51 14.44 0.39 15.45
CA ALA A 51 13.43 0.71 14.43
C ALA A 51 12.09 1.05 15.09
N GLN A 52 11.41 2.12 14.63
CA GLN A 52 10.18 2.60 15.24
C GLN A 52 8.95 1.73 14.86
N PHE A 53 9.00 1.01 13.70
CA PHE A 53 7.87 0.24 13.17
C PHE A 53 8.16 -1.26 12.99
N GLN A 54 9.33 -1.73 13.46
CA GLN A 54 9.74 -3.13 13.37
C GLN A 54 10.48 -3.50 14.65
N THR A 55 10.38 -4.76 15.08
CA THR A 55 11.14 -5.29 16.22
C THR A 55 12.60 -5.53 15.81
N LEU A 56 13.31 -4.47 15.47
CA LEU A 56 14.71 -4.55 15.05
C LEU A 56 15.55 -3.63 15.93
N THR A 57 16.53 -4.21 16.64
CA THR A 57 17.58 -3.49 17.35
C THR A 57 18.92 -3.92 16.79
N ARG A 58 19.81 -2.96 16.52
CA ARG A 58 21.18 -3.17 16.09
C ARG A 58 22.11 -2.33 16.95
N GLN A 59 23.34 -2.79 17.14
CA GLN A 59 24.34 -2.07 17.92
C GLN A 59 25.63 -1.87 17.11
N ALA A 60 26.30 -0.75 17.34
CA ALA A 60 27.60 -0.43 16.81
C ALA A 60 28.46 0.25 17.90
N LYS A 61 29.76 0.38 17.65
CA LYS A 61 30.67 1.17 18.47
C LYS A 61 31.41 2.16 17.59
N THR A 62 31.77 3.32 18.18
CA THR A 62 32.65 4.27 17.52
C THR A 62 34.09 3.81 17.54
N ASP A 63 34.84 4.18 16.51
CA ASP A 63 36.26 4.00 16.39
C ASP A 63 37.05 5.05 17.20
N ASN A 64 38.40 5.05 17.10
CA ASN A 64 39.27 5.99 17.77
C ASN A 64 39.07 7.47 17.37
N ARG A 65 38.34 7.72 16.26
CA ARG A 65 38.00 9.06 15.77
C ARG A 65 36.57 9.45 16.14
N GLY A 66 35.90 8.62 16.94
CA GLY A 66 34.51 8.79 17.28
C GLY A 66 33.55 8.52 16.11
N GLU A 67 34.02 7.88 15.03
CA GLU A 67 33.21 7.60 13.86
C GLU A 67 32.56 6.23 13.97
N PHE A 68 31.39 6.08 13.39
CA PHE A 68 30.71 4.78 13.29
C PHE A 68 30.15 4.54 11.90
N LEU A 69 30.06 3.25 11.55
CA LEU A 69 29.48 2.77 10.31
C LEU A 69 28.48 1.66 10.64
N MET A 70 27.24 1.79 10.16
CA MET A 70 26.21 0.76 10.24
C MET A 70 25.76 0.39 8.83
N VAL A 71 25.80 -0.89 8.50
CA VAL A 71 25.42 -1.42 7.19
C VAL A 71 24.21 -2.36 7.36
N GLY A 72 23.33 -2.38 6.37
CA GLY A 72 22.23 -3.34 6.32
C GLY A 72 21.03 -2.98 7.22
N LEU A 73 20.86 -1.70 7.60
CA LEU A 73 19.61 -1.24 8.19
C LEU A 73 18.53 -1.20 7.11
N PRO A 74 17.31 -1.73 7.34
CA PRO A 74 16.20 -1.53 6.43
C PRO A 74 15.81 -0.05 6.35
N SER A 75 15.15 0.35 5.25
CA SER A 75 14.60 1.70 5.15
C SER A 75 13.50 1.89 6.18
N GLY A 76 13.50 3.04 6.86
CA GLY A 76 12.51 3.33 7.90
C GLY A 76 13.00 4.38 8.90
N GLU A 77 12.17 4.66 9.88
CA GLU A 77 12.53 5.57 10.98
C GLU A 77 13.22 4.79 12.09
N PHE A 78 14.34 5.35 12.54
CA PHE A 78 15.17 4.80 13.62
C PHE A 78 15.38 5.81 14.72
N GLN A 79 15.34 5.34 15.95
CA GLN A 79 15.89 6.02 17.09
C GLN A 79 17.32 5.51 17.30
N ILE A 80 18.29 6.41 17.34
CA ILE A 80 19.70 6.09 17.52
C ILE A 80 20.14 6.71 18.83
N THR A 81 20.52 5.88 19.79
CA THR A 81 21.04 6.29 21.08
C THR A 81 22.52 5.99 21.13
N ALA A 82 23.35 6.99 21.37
CA ALA A 82 24.78 6.83 21.65
C ALA A 82 25.05 7.03 23.16
N LYS A 83 25.83 6.14 23.75
CA LYS A 83 26.15 6.18 25.18
C LYS A 83 27.61 5.82 25.43
N LYS A 84 28.23 6.56 26.32
CA LYS A 84 29.58 6.26 26.86
C LYS A 84 29.61 6.54 28.33
N GLU A 85 30.02 5.55 29.14
CA GLU A 85 30.17 5.67 30.56
C GLU A 85 31.21 6.77 30.91
N GLY A 86 30.85 7.65 31.82
CA GLY A 86 31.70 8.78 32.23
C GLY A 86 31.69 9.97 31.26
N VAL A 87 31.04 9.87 30.10
CA VAL A 87 30.90 10.98 29.12
C VAL A 87 29.46 11.44 29.00
N GLY A 88 28.51 10.50 28.86
CA GLY A 88 27.10 10.81 28.77
C GLY A 88 26.35 10.01 27.69
N GLU A 89 25.18 10.52 27.31
CA GLU A 89 24.35 9.96 26.26
C GLU A 89 23.70 11.05 25.40
N ASP A 90 23.32 10.65 24.16
CA ASP A 90 22.51 11.45 23.24
C ASP A 90 21.64 10.56 22.39
N THR A 91 20.44 11.03 22.03
CA THR A 91 19.47 10.29 21.24
C THR A 91 18.92 11.16 20.14
N ILE A 92 18.99 10.64 18.90
CA ILE A 92 18.39 11.27 17.72
C ILE A 92 17.35 10.37 17.08
N ARG A 93 16.40 10.97 16.36
CA ARG A 93 15.50 10.25 15.43
C ARG A 93 15.86 10.63 14.01
N THR A 94 15.99 9.64 13.16
CA THR A 94 16.35 9.86 11.76
C THR A 94 15.72 8.81 10.87
N ARG A 95 15.56 9.15 9.60
CA ARG A 95 15.06 8.21 8.56
C ARG A 95 16.22 7.64 7.79
N VAL A 96 16.31 6.31 7.77
CA VAL A 96 17.25 5.56 6.91
C VAL A 96 16.59 5.30 5.57
N THR A 97 17.28 5.63 4.48
CA THR A 97 16.83 5.40 3.10
C THR A 97 17.75 4.41 2.39
N GLN A 98 17.28 3.81 1.29
CA GLN A 98 18.14 2.98 0.45
C GLN A 98 19.24 3.84 -0.18
N GLY A 99 20.49 3.37 -0.11
CA GLY A 99 21.65 4.08 -0.62
C GLY A 99 22.46 4.80 0.47
N GLN A 100 23.10 5.93 0.11
CA GLN A 100 23.89 6.72 1.06
C GLN A 100 23.01 7.67 1.86
N ASN A 101 23.07 7.54 3.17
CA ASN A 101 22.41 8.47 4.10
C ASN A 101 23.35 9.61 4.47
N ALA A 102 22.80 10.79 4.75
CA ALA A 102 23.60 11.92 5.26
C ALA A 102 24.26 11.53 6.59
N PRO A 103 25.53 11.88 6.80
CA PRO A 103 26.22 11.61 8.06
C PRO A 103 25.55 12.38 9.21
N VAL A 104 25.43 11.73 10.36
CA VAL A 104 24.89 12.35 11.60
C VAL A 104 25.96 12.56 12.64
N THR A 105 25.77 13.59 13.48
CA THR A 105 26.62 13.82 14.65
C THR A 105 25.76 13.74 15.90
N LEU A 106 26.18 12.88 16.85
CA LEU A 106 25.60 12.81 18.18
C LEU A 106 26.57 13.48 19.17
N THR A 107 26.03 14.33 20.05
CA THR A 107 26.83 15.05 21.07
C THR A 107 26.50 14.52 22.45
N LEU A 108 27.37 13.68 23.01
CA LEU A 108 27.13 13.13 24.33
C LEU A 108 27.19 14.21 25.39
N ARG A 109 26.18 14.25 26.25
CA ARG A 109 26.11 15.16 27.40
C ARG A 109 26.16 14.34 28.66
N PRO A 110 26.97 14.80 29.69
CA PRO A 110 26.98 14.13 30.98
C PRO A 110 25.56 14.04 31.54
N ALA A 111 25.20 12.88 32.07
CA ALA A 111 23.97 12.77 32.86
C ALA A 111 24.10 13.75 34.04
N ALA A 112 23.21 14.72 34.15
CA ALA A 112 23.21 15.67 35.26
C ALA A 112 23.16 14.91 36.58
N PRO A 113 23.98 15.30 37.62
CA PRO A 113 23.90 14.65 38.91
C PRO A 113 22.49 14.78 39.46
N ALA A 114 21.98 13.67 40.00
CA ALA A 114 20.64 13.60 40.59
C ALA A 114 20.50 14.64 41.72
N GLY A 115 20.03 15.85 41.39
CA GLY A 115 19.86 16.91 42.38
C GLY A 115 19.78 18.33 41.85
N ALA A 116 20.03 18.58 40.54
CA ALA A 116 19.89 19.91 39.95
C ALA A 116 18.78 19.95 38.89
N LEU A 117 17.64 20.37 39.35
CA LEU A 117 16.53 21.05 38.64
C LEU A 117 16.35 20.78 37.12
N GLY A 118 15.49 19.77 36.80
CA GLY A 118 14.28 20.16 36.07
C GLY A 118 14.36 20.31 34.56
N VAL A 119 14.97 19.37 33.76
CA VAL A 119 14.61 19.20 32.33
C VAL A 119 14.72 17.76 31.84
N THR A 120 15.35 16.82 32.54
CA THR A 120 15.59 15.44 32.03
C THR A 120 14.58 14.39 32.50
N ALA A 121 13.85 14.65 33.59
CA ALA A 121 12.76 13.77 34.02
C ALA A 121 11.48 13.98 33.17
N THR A 122 11.29 15.16 32.60
CA THR A 122 10.16 15.49 31.73
C THR A 122 10.27 14.76 30.38
N GLY A 123 11.46 14.72 29.76
CA GLY A 123 11.61 14.08 28.44
C GLY A 123 11.35 12.57 28.43
N ALA A 124 11.81 11.86 29.49
CA ALA A 124 11.52 10.41 29.60
C ALA A 124 10.05 10.14 30.03
N ALA A 125 9.52 10.97 30.91
CA ALA A 125 8.12 10.93 31.32
C ALA A 125 7.22 11.36 30.15
N ASP A 126 7.59 12.39 29.39
CA ASP A 126 6.87 12.85 28.20
C ASP A 126 6.94 11.82 27.07
N ALA A 127 8.10 11.18 26.85
CA ALA A 127 8.22 10.07 25.88
C ALA A 127 7.40 8.84 26.31
N ALA A 128 7.39 8.49 27.59
CA ALA A 128 6.57 7.41 28.12
C ALA A 128 5.07 7.75 28.04
N ALA A 129 4.69 8.98 28.33
CA ALA A 129 3.32 9.47 28.18
C ALA A 129 2.89 9.50 26.72
N ALA A 130 3.77 9.96 25.80
CA ALA A 130 3.53 9.95 24.36
C ALA A 130 3.38 8.51 23.82
N ASN A 131 4.24 7.58 24.26
CA ASN A 131 4.14 6.17 23.88
C ASN A 131 2.85 5.53 24.40
N LYS A 132 2.45 5.85 25.62
CA LYS A 132 1.15 5.39 26.19
C LYS A 132 -0.03 5.98 25.44
N ALA A 133 0.03 7.27 25.06
CA ALA A 133 -1.01 7.93 24.27
C ALA A 133 -1.12 7.30 22.87
N ASN A 134 0.03 7.03 22.20
CA ASN A 134 0.05 6.37 20.90
C ASN A 134 -0.47 4.93 20.97
N ALA A 135 -0.13 4.17 22.03
CA ALA A 135 -0.67 2.84 22.27
C ALA A 135 -2.20 2.88 22.51
N ALA A 136 -2.70 3.88 23.23
CA ALA A 136 -4.12 4.07 23.45
C ALA A 136 -4.86 4.41 22.15
N LEU A 137 -4.27 5.26 21.28
CA LEU A 137 -4.83 5.57 19.97
C LEU A 137 -4.85 4.36 19.05
N ALA A 138 -3.79 3.54 19.05
CA ALA A 138 -3.75 2.30 18.28
C ALA A 138 -4.82 1.29 18.77
N ALA A 139 -5.00 1.17 20.08
CA ALA A 139 -6.05 0.34 20.66
C ALA A 139 -7.46 0.83 20.29
N LEU A 140 -7.66 2.16 20.29
CA LEU A 140 -8.93 2.78 19.89
C LEU A 140 -9.20 2.58 18.39
N ALA A 141 -8.18 2.70 17.53
CA ALA A 141 -8.30 2.42 16.11
C ALA A 141 -8.68 0.94 15.85
N LYS A 142 -8.06 0.02 16.60
CA LYS A 142 -8.40 -1.41 16.55
C LYS A 142 -9.85 -1.66 16.98
N LEU A 143 -10.28 -1.07 18.08
CA LEU A 143 -11.67 -1.15 18.56
C LEU A 143 -12.64 -0.59 17.51
N GLY A 144 -12.30 0.54 16.87
CA GLY A 144 -13.08 1.10 15.77
C GLY A 144 -13.22 0.14 14.60
N ALA A 145 -12.13 -0.58 14.22
CA ALA A 145 -12.17 -1.59 13.18
C ALA A 145 -13.03 -2.81 13.57
N GLU A 146 -12.99 -3.24 14.82
CA GLU A 146 -13.86 -4.30 15.36
C GLU A 146 -15.34 -3.88 15.32
N HIS A 147 -15.66 -2.64 15.70
CA HIS A 147 -17.01 -2.09 15.58
C HIS A 147 -17.47 -2.05 14.12
N LEU A 148 -16.62 -1.60 13.21
CA LEU A 148 -16.93 -1.54 11.78
C LEU A 148 -17.20 -2.94 11.22
N GLY A 149 -16.37 -3.92 11.54
CA GLY A 149 -16.54 -5.33 11.14
C GLY A 149 -17.81 -5.97 11.71
N ALA A 150 -18.25 -5.50 12.87
CA ALA A 150 -19.51 -5.94 13.52
C ALA A 150 -20.75 -5.14 13.06
N GLY A 151 -20.61 -4.21 12.10
CA GLY A 151 -21.69 -3.35 11.61
C GLY A 151 -22.13 -2.26 12.59
N ARG A 152 -21.42 -2.08 13.70
CA ARG A 152 -21.68 -1.01 14.69
C ARG A 152 -21.05 0.30 14.20
N ASN A 153 -21.69 0.90 13.19
CA ASN A 153 -21.10 2.04 12.48
C ASN A 153 -21.02 3.31 13.32
N ASP A 154 -21.93 3.53 14.27
CA ASP A 154 -21.90 4.73 15.14
C ASP A 154 -20.71 4.69 16.09
N GLU A 155 -20.45 3.53 16.70
CA GLU A 155 -19.31 3.32 17.58
C GLU A 155 -17.98 3.38 16.79
N ALA A 156 -17.96 2.86 15.55
CA ALA A 156 -16.81 2.97 14.66
C ALA A 156 -16.52 4.45 14.32
N ILE A 157 -17.54 5.23 13.97
CA ILE A 157 -17.41 6.67 13.70
C ILE A 157 -16.85 7.40 14.92
N ALA A 158 -17.40 7.14 16.12
CA ALA A 158 -16.92 7.77 17.34
C ALA A 158 -15.44 7.45 17.60
N ALA A 159 -15.05 6.17 17.50
CA ALA A 159 -13.68 5.73 17.71
C ALA A 159 -12.72 6.35 16.68
N PHE A 160 -13.03 6.25 15.38
CA PHE A 160 -12.15 6.81 14.35
C PHE A 160 -12.10 8.32 14.35
N SER A 161 -13.19 9.02 14.66
CA SER A 161 -13.21 10.48 14.79
C SER A 161 -12.28 10.95 15.91
N GLU A 162 -12.25 10.25 17.05
CA GLU A 162 -11.31 10.54 18.12
C GLU A 162 -9.86 10.27 17.69
N VAL A 163 -9.61 9.14 16.99
CA VAL A 163 -8.27 8.82 16.49
C VAL A 163 -7.77 9.89 15.53
N VAL A 164 -8.55 10.26 14.50
CA VAL A 164 -8.11 11.23 13.48
C VAL A 164 -7.99 12.65 14.07
N GLY A 165 -8.74 12.98 15.10
CA GLY A 165 -8.61 14.23 15.83
C GLY A 165 -7.28 14.35 16.58
N LYS A 166 -6.75 13.24 17.10
CA LYS A 166 -5.49 13.18 17.83
C LYS A 166 -4.28 12.78 16.96
N ALA A 167 -4.52 12.01 15.91
CA ALA A 167 -3.52 11.53 14.94
C ALA A 167 -3.96 11.85 13.49
N PRO A 168 -3.92 13.12 13.06
CA PRO A 168 -4.42 13.56 11.77
C PRO A 168 -3.65 13.01 10.56
N ALA A 169 -2.52 12.34 10.78
CA ALA A 169 -1.73 11.66 9.74
C ALA A 169 -2.14 10.17 9.53
N CYS A 170 -3.13 9.66 10.28
CA CYS A 170 -3.58 8.28 10.14
C CYS A 170 -4.48 8.10 8.90
N GLY A 171 -3.88 7.88 7.72
CA GLY A 171 -4.63 7.69 6.47
C GLY A 171 -5.62 6.54 6.53
N ASP A 172 -5.23 5.39 7.08
CA ASP A 172 -6.11 4.21 7.19
C ASP A 172 -7.28 4.44 8.16
N CYS A 173 -7.09 5.30 9.18
CA CYS A 173 -8.20 5.68 10.08
C CYS A 173 -9.23 6.54 9.34
N PHE A 174 -8.80 7.41 8.42
CA PHE A 174 -9.71 8.16 7.56
C PHE A 174 -10.42 7.26 6.55
N VAL A 175 -9.78 6.22 6.01
CA VAL A 175 -10.47 5.22 5.16
C VAL A 175 -11.59 4.55 5.94
N ASN A 176 -11.29 4.04 7.13
CA ASN A 176 -12.27 3.34 7.96
C ASN A 176 -13.41 4.26 8.43
N LEU A 177 -13.10 5.52 8.75
CA LEU A 177 -14.11 6.55 9.05
C LEU A 177 -15.04 6.78 7.85
N GLY A 178 -14.46 6.88 6.65
CA GLY A 178 -15.23 7.01 5.42
C GLY A 178 -16.14 5.83 5.14
N ILE A 179 -15.66 4.61 5.37
CA ILE A 179 -16.45 3.37 5.24
C ILE A 179 -17.62 3.38 6.25
N ALA A 180 -17.35 3.72 7.51
CA ALA A 180 -18.37 3.76 8.55
C ALA A 180 -19.50 4.78 8.22
N HIS A 181 -19.13 5.98 7.72
CA HIS A 181 -20.09 6.96 7.23
C HIS A 181 -20.87 6.47 6.01
N ALA A 182 -20.19 5.81 5.05
CA ALA A 182 -20.83 5.26 3.85
C ALA A 182 -21.87 4.19 4.20
N ASN A 183 -21.56 3.31 5.14
CA ASN A 183 -22.49 2.29 5.66
C ASN A 183 -23.75 2.92 6.25
N LYS A 184 -23.64 4.10 6.85
CA LYS A 184 -24.78 4.91 7.35
C LYS A 184 -25.42 5.78 6.27
N LYS A 185 -24.98 5.69 5.02
CA LYS A 185 -25.43 6.52 3.88
C LYS A 185 -25.16 8.03 4.09
N GLN A 186 -24.20 8.35 4.96
CA GLN A 186 -23.69 9.71 5.18
C GLN A 186 -22.60 9.99 4.13
N TYR A 187 -23.05 10.11 2.86
CA TYR A 187 -22.11 10.12 1.73
C TYR A 187 -21.22 11.36 1.66
N GLY A 188 -21.67 12.51 2.20
CA GLY A 188 -20.86 13.74 2.26
C GLY A 188 -19.67 13.62 3.20
N GLU A 189 -19.91 13.09 4.40
CA GLU A 189 -18.89 12.82 5.41
C GLU A 189 -17.94 11.71 4.95
N ALA A 190 -18.48 10.67 4.31
CA ALA A 190 -17.68 9.59 3.72
C ALA A 190 -16.73 10.13 2.63
N GLU A 191 -17.24 10.95 1.71
CA GLU A 191 -16.44 11.60 0.66
C GLU A 191 -15.30 12.43 1.27
N THR A 192 -15.62 13.23 2.31
CA THR A 192 -14.64 14.09 2.99
C THR A 192 -13.52 13.27 3.64
N ALA A 193 -13.88 12.24 4.38
CA ALA A 193 -12.91 11.36 5.05
C ALA A 193 -12.02 10.61 4.03
N LEU A 194 -12.61 10.06 2.96
CA LEU A 194 -11.87 9.32 1.94
C LEU A 194 -10.93 10.23 1.12
N LYS A 195 -11.36 11.46 0.80
CA LYS A 195 -10.48 12.45 0.16
C LYS A 195 -9.29 12.79 1.06
N LYS A 196 -9.52 12.91 2.37
CA LYS A 196 -8.42 13.14 3.32
C LYS A 196 -7.45 11.96 3.38
N ALA A 197 -7.95 10.72 3.32
CA ALA A 197 -7.10 9.54 3.20
C ALA A 197 -6.23 9.57 1.95
N ILE A 198 -6.79 9.97 0.80
CA ILE A 198 -6.08 10.11 -0.49
C ILE A 198 -5.05 11.25 -0.44
N GLU A 199 -5.35 12.38 0.19
CA GLU A 199 -4.38 13.46 0.40
C GLU A 199 -3.14 12.98 1.19
N LEU A 200 -3.36 12.17 2.22
CA LEU A 200 -2.29 11.61 3.04
C LEU A 200 -1.50 10.51 2.32
N LYS A 201 -2.19 9.72 1.50
CA LYS A 201 -1.61 8.62 0.73
C LYS A 201 -2.27 8.53 -0.66
N PRO A 202 -1.73 9.25 -1.67
CA PRO A 202 -2.32 9.32 -3.01
C PRO A 202 -2.43 7.98 -3.76
N ASP A 203 -1.62 7.00 -3.39
CA ASP A 203 -1.59 5.65 -3.96
C ASP A 203 -2.42 4.62 -3.17
N ASN A 204 -3.29 5.07 -2.26
CA ASN A 204 -4.16 4.19 -1.49
C ASN A 204 -5.32 3.66 -2.34
N ALA A 205 -5.12 2.49 -2.97
CA ALA A 205 -6.13 1.85 -3.80
C ALA A 205 -7.46 1.63 -3.08
N THR A 206 -7.43 1.29 -1.79
CA THR A 206 -8.64 1.08 -0.98
C THR A 206 -9.43 2.38 -0.82
N ALA A 207 -8.76 3.49 -0.53
CA ALA A 207 -9.42 4.79 -0.41
C ALA A 207 -10.12 5.19 -1.72
N HIS A 208 -9.44 5.01 -2.86
CA HIS A 208 -10.02 5.25 -4.18
C HIS A 208 -11.22 4.34 -4.47
N ALA A 209 -11.14 3.04 -4.14
CA ALA A 209 -12.25 2.10 -4.34
C ALA A 209 -13.48 2.47 -3.50
N GLN A 210 -13.27 2.83 -2.23
CA GLN A 210 -14.37 3.26 -1.36
C GLN A 210 -14.99 4.59 -1.82
N LEU A 211 -14.16 5.53 -2.29
CA LEU A 211 -14.65 6.79 -2.85
C LEU A 211 -15.50 6.56 -4.11
N ALA A 212 -15.09 5.60 -4.97
CA ALA A 212 -15.88 5.20 -6.12
C ALA A 212 -17.26 4.65 -5.73
N ALA A 213 -17.33 3.81 -4.68
CA ALA A 213 -18.57 3.27 -4.17
C ALA A 213 -19.50 4.38 -3.62
N VAL A 214 -18.91 5.36 -2.92
CA VAL A 214 -19.64 6.55 -2.43
C VAL A 214 -20.19 7.36 -3.60
N TYR A 215 -19.39 7.64 -4.64
CA TYR A 215 -19.85 8.37 -5.83
C TYR A 215 -20.93 7.62 -6.61
N ASN A 216 -20.81 6.30 -6.74
CA ASN A 216 -21.88 5.48 -7.33
C ASN A 216 -23.20 5.63 -6.55
N SER A 217 -23.14 5.59 -5.21
CA SER A 217 -24.32 5.77 -4.35
C SER A 217 -24.94 7.17 -4.48
N GLN A 218 -24.12 8.18 -4.76
CA GLN A 218 -24.54 9.55 -5.05
C GLN A 218 -24.97 9.76 -6.51
N ARG A 219 -24.90 8.74 -7.37
CA ARG A 219 -25.11 8.80 -8.82
C ARG A 219 -24.15 9.75 -9.56
N LYS A 220 -22.99 10.02 -8.99
CA LYS A 220 -21.91 10.80 -9.60
C LYS A 220 -21.03 9.83 -10.43
N PHE A 221 -21.58 9.30 -11.52
CA PHE A 221 -20.99 8.15 -12.24
C PHE A 221 -19.63 8.46 -12.86
N ASP A 222 -19.39 9.67 -13.36
CA ASP A 222 -18.10 10.07 -13.92
C ASP A 222 -17.00 10.06 -12.86
N LEU A 223 -17.28 10.63 -11.68
CA LEU A 223 -16.34 10.62 -10.55
C LEU A 223 -16.12 9.20 -10.01
N ALA A 224 -17.17 8.37 -10.03
CA ALA A 224 -17.07 6.97 -9.64
C ALA A 224 -16.15 6.18 -10.59
N ALA A 225 -16.28 6.39 -11.89
CA ALA A 225 -15.43 5.76 -12.90
C ALA A 225 -13.96 6.18 -12.76
N GLU A 226 -13.70 7.49 -12.56
CA GLU A 226 -12.36 8.02 -12.32
C GLU A 226 -11.72 7.44 -11.04
N ALA A 227 -12.46 7.45 -9.93
CA ALA A 227 -11.97 6.89 -8.68
C ALA A 227 -11.70 5.38 -8.79
N SER A 228 -12.55 4.61 -9.50
CA SER A 228 -12.32 3.18 -9.78
C SER A 228 -11.09 2.95 -10.64
N ALA A 229 -10.84 3.80 -11.66
CA ALA A 229 -9.64 3.73 -12.49
C ALA A 229 -8.37 3.96 -11.65
N ASN A 230 -8.40 4.93 -10.75
CA ASN A 230 -7.30 5.17 -9.82
C ASN A 230 -7.10 3.98 -8.86
N ALA A 231 -8.17 3.39 -8.35
CA ALA A 231 -8.09 2.17 -7.54
C ALA A 231 -7.41 1.03 -8.30
N ALA A 232 -7.78 0.79 -9.58
CA ALA A 232 -7.17 -0.23 -10.42
C ALA A 232 -5.68 0.05 -10.69
N LYS A 233 -5.33 1.32 -10.97
CA LYS A 233 -3.95 1.77 -11.19
C LYS A 233 -3.05 1.47 -9.99
N TYR A 234 -3.51 1.75 -8.80
CA TYR A 234 -2.71 1.60 -7.58
C TYR A 234 -2.78 0.19 -6.96
N ALA A 235 -3.81 -0.60 -7.24
CA ALA A 235 -3.90 -2.00 -6.81
C ALA A 235 -2.77 -2.86 -7.42
N GLY A 236 -2.31 -2.54 -8.64
CA GLY A 236 -1.22 -3.25 -9.32
C GLY A 236 0.18 -2.93 -8.79
N ALA A 237 0.36 -1.82 -8.07
CA ALA A 237 1.66 -1.33 -7.62
C ALA A 237 2.12 -1.88 -6.26
N GLY A 238 1.26 -2.55 -5.49
CA GLY A 238 1.60 -3.01 -4.13
C GLY A 238 0.71 -4.07 -3.52
N GLY A 239 -0.25 -4.63 -4.25
CA GLY A 239 -1.19 -5.62 -3.75
C GLY A 239 -0.98 -7.01 -4.36
N ALA A 240 -1.34 -8.05 -3.61
CA ALA A 240 -1.30 -9.44 -4.06
C ALA A 240 -1.99 -9.61 -5.42
N ALA A 241 -1.32 -10.37 -6.29
CA ALA A 241 -1.66 -10.60 -7.69
C ALA A 241 -3.17 -10.72 -7.99
N GLY A 242 -3.68 -9.86 -8.84
CA GLY A 242 -4.84 -10.08 -9.69
C GLY A 242 -6.21 -9.64 -9.16
N GLY A 243 -6.60 -9.96 -7.94
CA GLY A 243 -8.00 -9.81 -7.51
C GLY A 243 -8.46 -8.35 -7.30
N GLY A 244 -7.62 -7.49 -6.72
CA GLY A 244 -7.96 -6.07 -6.51
C GLY A 244 -8.06 -5.27 -7.81
N SER A 245 -7.27 -5.61 -8.80
CA SER A 245 -7.33 -4.98 -10.13
C SER A 245 -8.61 -5.36 -10.89
N ALA A 246 -9.02 -6.64 -10.85
CA ALA A 246 -10.25 -7.11 -11.50
C ALA A 246 -11.49 -6.46 -10.87
N GLU A 247 -11.57 -6.44 -9.56
CA GLU A 247 -12.67 -5.81 -8.83
C GLU A 247 -12.76 -4.29 -9.10
N ALA A 248 -11.62 -3.61 -9.11
CA ALA A 248 -11.60 -2.18 -9.40
C ALA A 248 -12.04 -1.89 -10.85
N LEU A 249 -11.60 -2.68 -11.83
CA LEU A 249 -12.04 -2.59 -13.23
C LEU A 249 -13.53 -2.92 -13.37
N TYR A 250 -14.03 -3.92 -12.63
CA TYR A 250 -15.44 -4.23 -12.57
C TYR A 250 -16.25 -3.05 -12.05
N ASN A 251 -15.84 -2.45 -10.94
CA ASN A 251 -16.51 -1.30 -10.34
C ASN A 251 -16.47 -0.06 -11.26
N GLN A 252 -15.37 0.15 -11.99
CA GLN A 252 -15.29 1.16 -13.03
C GLN A 252 -16.31 0.91 -14.14
N GLY A 253 -16.41 -0.32 -14.62
CA GLY A 253 -17.37 -0.73 -15.63
C GLY A 253 -18.81 -0.51 -15.18
N VAL A 254 -19.14 -0.82 -13.93
CA VAL A 254 -20.46 -0.57 -13.33
C VAL A 254 -20.79 0.92 -13.30
N ALA A 255 -19.83 1.78 -12.91
CA ALA A 255 -20.03 3.23 -12.89
C ALA A 255 -20.28 3.76 -14.31
N LEU A 256 -19.49 3.34 -15.29
CA LEU A 256 -19.62 3.73 -16.68
C LEU A 256 -20.95 3.24 -17.29
N PHE A 257 -21.34 2.01 -16.99
CA PHE A 257 -22.62 1.43 -17.43
C PHE A 257 -23.80 2.23 -16.89
N ASN A 258 -23.80 2.54 -15.58
CA ASN A 258 -24.84 3.33 -14.93
C ASN A 258 -24.88 4.79 -15.45
N GLY A 259 -23.73 5.30 -15.92
CA GLY A 259 -23.61 6.61 -16.58
C GLY A 259 -24.00 6.57 -18.07
N GLY A 260 -24.39 5.42 -18.64
CA GLY A 260 -24.75 5.27 -20.05
C GLY A 260 -23.56 5.22 -21.01
N LYS A 261 -22.33 5.16 -20.49
CA LYS A 261 -21.07 5.09 -21.28
C LYS A 261 -20.73 3.64 -21.65
N PHE A 262 -21.59 3.00 -22.44
CA PHE A 262 -21.53 1.55 -22.69
C PHE A 262 -20.24 1.10 -23.41
N ALA A 263 -19.68 1.90 -24.33
CA ALA A 263 -18.43 1.53 -25.00
C ALA A 263 -17.23 1.50 -24.03
N GLU A 264 -17.15 2.48 -23.14
CA GLU A 264 -16.12 2.54 -22.11
C GLU A 264 -16.33 1.45 -21.04
N ALA A 265 -17.59 1.20 -20.66
CA ALA A 265 -17.96 0.11 -19.74
C ALA A 265 -17.56 -1.27 -20.29
N LYS A 266 -17.74 -1.52 -21.60
CA LYS A 266 -17.28 -2.74 -22.28
C LYS A 266 -15.78 -2.94 -22.04
N THR A 267 -14.97 -1.91 -22.32
CA THR A 267 -13.51 -1.97 -22.14
C THR A 267 -13.12 -2.29 -20.68
N ALA A 268 -13.79 -1.67 -19.71
CA ALA A 268 -13.54 -1.89 -18.31
C ALA A 268 -13.91 -3.34 -17.88
N PHE A 269 -15.05 -3.86 -18.33
CA PHE A 269 -15.45 -5.24 -18.03
C PHE A 269 -14.59 -6.28 -18.75
N GLU A 270 -14.14 -6.02 -19.98
CA GLU A 270 -13.14 -6.87 -20.68
C GLU A 270 -11.82 -6.90 -19.88
N GLY A 271 -11.39 -5.76 -19.38
CA GLY A 271 -10.24 -5.69 -18.46
C GLY A 271 -10.43 -6.52 -17.19
N ALA A 272 -11.60 -6.44 -16.57
CA ALA A 272 -11.94 -7.18 -15.36
C ALA A 272 -11.93 -8.71 -15.61
N THR A 273 -12.56 -9.17 -16.70
CA THR A 273 -12.60 -10.60 -17.08
C THR A 273 -11.23 -11.13 -17.50
N LYS A 274 -10.36 -10.27 -18.05
CA LYS A 274 -8.98 -10.62 -18.39
C LYS A 274 -8.12 -10.73 -17.12
N ALA A 275 -8.32 -9.84 -16.15
CA ALA A 275 -7.58 -9.86 -14.87
C ALA A 275 -8.02 -11.02 -13.97
N ASP A 276 -9.31 -11.34 -13.94
CA ASP A 276 -9.86 -12.51 -13.29
C ASP A 276 -10.91 -13.21 -14.20
N PRO A 277 -10.49 -14.25 -14.93
CA PRO A 277 -11.40 -15.02 -15.80
C PRO A 277 -12.54 -15.74 -15.05
N LYS A 278 -12.46 -15.86 -13.72
CA LYS A 278 -13.49 -16.49 -12.88
C LYS A 278 -14.47 -15.50 -12.27
N HIS A 279 -14.33 -14.22 -12.57
CA HIS A 279 -15.22 -13.18 -12.06
C HIS A 279 -16.58 -13.23 -12.74
N ALA A 280 -17.49 -14.06 -12.23
CA ALA A 280 -18.79 -14.34 -12.85
C ALA A 280 -19.60 -13.05 -13.14
N LEU A 281 -19.69 -12.12 -12.16
CA LEU A 281 -20.45 -10.87 -12.35
C LEU A 281 -19.85 -9.96 -13.43
N ALA A 282 -18.52 -9.99 -13.64
CA ALA A 282 -17.92 -9.23 -14.74
C ALA A 282 -18.33 -9.76 -16.10
N HIS A 283 -18.40 -11.09 -16.26
CA HIS A 283 -18.96 -11.70 -17.47
C HIS A 283 -20.44 -11.36 -17.68
N TYR A 284 -21.25 -11.39 -16.62
CA TYR A 284 -22.66 -10.97 -16.72
C TYR A 284 -22.77 -9.51 -17.18
N GLN A 285 -22.04 -8.58 -16.55
CA GLN A 285 -22.10 -7.17 -16.90
C GLN A 285 -21.54 -6.88 -18.30
N LEU A 286 -20.49 -7.61 -18.72
CA LEU A 286 -19.98 -7.55 -20.09
C LEU A 286 -21.07 -7.94 -21.10
N GLY A 287 -21.77 -9.04 -20.84
CA GLY A 287 -22.88 -9.49 -21.66
C GLY A 287 -24.00 -8.47 -21.74
N MET A 288 -24.42 -7.89 -20.61
CA MET A 288 -25.45 -6.84 -20.55
C MET A 288 -25.00 -5.55 -21.27
N THR A 289 -23.73 -5.20 -21.15
CA THR A 289 -23.15 -4.06 -21.87
C THR A 289 -23.14 -4.29 -23.38
N ALA A 290 -22.77 -5.49 -23.82
CA ALA A 290 -22.77 -5.89 -25.22
C ALA A 290 -24.18 -5.84 -25.82
N LEU A 291 -25.22 -6.21 -25.05
CA LEU A 291 -26.62 -6.06 -25.49
C LEU A 291 -26.99 -4.59 -25.75
N ASN A 292 -26.59 -3.68 -24.88
CA ASN A 292 -26.82 -2.24 -25.07
C ASN A 292 -26.09 -1.67 -26.29
N LEU A 293 -24.98 -2.30 -26.69
CA LEU A 293 -24.21 -1.93 -27.88
C LEU A 293 -24.67 -2.66 -29.15
N GLY A 294 -25.61 -3.60 -29.05
CA GLY A 294 -26.05 -4.43 -30.19
C GLY A 294 -25.06 -5.53 -30.59
N ASP A 295 -24.04 -5.80 -29.79
CA ASP A 295 -23.03 -6.85 -30.00
C ASP A 295 -23.57 -8.20 -29.46
N PHE A 296 -24.52 -8.79 -30.20
CA PHE A 296 -25.18 -10.03 -29.76
C PHE A 296 -24.23 -11.21 -29.62
N ALA A 297 -23.16 -11.26 -30.43
CA ALA A 297 -22.18 -12.34 -30.36
C ALA A 297 -21.39 -12.29 -29.04
N LEU A 298 -20.88 -11.12 -28.66
CA LEU A 298 -20.21 -10.93 -27.40
C LEU A 298 -21.17 -11.12 -26.20
N ALA A 299 -22.42 -10.64 -26.34
CA ALA A 299 -23.44 -10.83 -25.31
C ALA A 299 -23.67 -12.32 -25.01
N VAL A 300 -23.89 -13.14 -26.03
CA VAL A 300 -24.11 -14.58 -25.88
C VAL A 300 -22.91 -15.25 -25.24
N SER A 301 -21.69 -15.00 -25.75
CA SER A 301 -20.49 -15.65 -25.22
C SER A 301 -20.23 -15.28 -23.76
N SER A 302 -20.41 -14.01 -23.39
CA SER A 302 -20.20 -13.54 -22.02
C SER A 302 -21.24 -14.08 -21.05
N LEU A 303 -22.51 -14.13 -21.44
CA LEU A 303 -23.59 -14.69 -20.62
C LEU A 303 -23.46 -16.20 -20.43
N GLU A 304 -22.96 -16.92 -21.44
CA GLU A 304 -22.63 -18.36 -21.33
C GLU A 304 -21.50 -18.59 -20.32
N GLN A 305 -20.45 -17.73 -20.34
CA GLN A 305 -19.38 -17.80 -19.35
C GLN A 305 -19.89 -17.50 -17.92
N TYR A 306 -20.78 -16.52 -17.77
CA TYR A 306 -21.43 -16.29 -16.49
C TYR A 306 -22.13 -17.54 -15.97
N LEU A 307 -22.96 -18.20 -16.81
CA LEU A 307 -23.66 -19.41 -16.40
C LEU A 307 -22.74 -20.61 -16.12
N ALA A 308 -21.61 -20.69 -16.81
CA ALA A 308 -20.61 -21.71 -16.55
C ALA A 308 -19.94 -21.51 -15.17
N LEU A 309 -19.72 -20.28 -14.78
CA LEU A 309 -19.09 -19.92 -13.52
C LEU A 309 -20.06 -19.91 -12.33
N ASP A 310 -21.29 -19.45 -12.54
CA ASP A 310 -22.32 -19.31 -11.50
C ASP A 310 -23.70 -19.77 -12.01
N PRO A 311 -23.90 -21.11 -12.18
CA PRO A 311 -25.14 -21.68 -12.79
C PRO A 311 -26.38 -21.48 -11.93
N ASN A 312 -26.23 -21.14 -10.66
CA ASN A 312 -27.32 -20.92 -9.69
C ASN A 312 -27.32 -19.50 -9.11
N GLY A 313 -26.50 -18.61 -9.65
CA GLY A 313 -26.42 -17.22 -9.20
C GLY A 313 -27.72 -16.46 -9.39
N ALA A 314 -27.84 -15.32 -8.73
CA ALA A 314 -29.05 -14.50 -8.71
C ALA A 314 -29.57 -14.10 -10.12
N LYS A 315 -28.69 -14.08 -11.13
CA LYS A 315 -29.02 -13.73 -12.52
C LYS A 315 -29.15 -14.95 -13.45
N ALA A 316 -28.86 -16.16 -12.96
CA ALA A 316 -28.80 -17.36 -13.81
C ALA A 316 -30.13 -17.70 -14.44
N ALA A 317 -31.26 -17.59 -13.75
CA ALA A 317 -32.58 -17.87 -14.30
C ALA A 317 -32.95 -16.88 -15.43
N GLU A 318 -32.69 -15.61 -15.26
CA GLU A 318 -32.91 -14.56 -16.26
C GLU A 318 -32.07 -14.80 -17.51
N VAL A 319 -30.80 -15.12 -17.34
CA VAL A 319 -29.85 -15.38 -18.43
C VAL A 319 -30.25 -16.66 -19.18
N LYS A 320 -30.60 -17.76 -18.47
CA LYS A 320 -31.06 -19.01 -19.11
C LYS A 320 -32.30 -18.80 -19.99
N ALA A 321 -33.22 -17.96 -19.55
CA ALA A 321 -34.44 -17.64 -20.28
C ALA A 321 -34.17 -16.82 -21.55
N SER A 322 -33.23 -15.86 -21.50
CA SER A 322 -32.95 -14.93 -22.62
C SER A 322 -31.99 -15.51 -23.68
N LEU A 323 -31.08 -16.43 -23.32
CA LEU A 323 -30.03 -16.96 -24.19
C LEU A 323 -30.56 -17.57 -25.51
N PRO A 324 -31.64 -18.37 -25.57
CA PRO A 324 -32.14 -18.92 -26.82
C PRO A 324 -32.51 -17.83 -27.84
N THR A 325 -33.18 -16.77 -27.37
CA THR A 325 -33.56 -15.62 -28.20
C THR A 325 -32.32 -14.87 -28.70
N LEU A 326 -31.35 -14.64 -27.84
CA LEU A 326 -30.10 -13.93 -28.18
C LEU A 326 -29.29 -14.72 -29.23
N LYS A 327 -29.19 -16.04 -29.09
CA LYS A 327 -28.55 -16.91 -30.08
C LYS A 327 -29.24 -16.85 -31.48
N GLY A 328 -30.54 -16.65 -31.51
CA GLY A 328 -31.28 -16.41 -32.74
C GLY A 328 -30.96 -15.09 -33.42
N MET A 329 -30.55 -14.07 -32.64
CA MET A 329 -30.14 -12.76 -33.19
C MET A 329 -28.72 -12.76 -33.77
N VAL A 330 -27.82 -13.59 -33.24
CA VAL A 330 -26.43 -13.73 -33.76
C VAL A 330 -26.43 -14.36 -35.17
N LYS A 331 -27.43 -15.17 -35.52
CA LYS A 331 -27.50 -15.89 -36.80
C LYS A 331 -28.08 -15.07 -37.95
N LYS A 332 -28.55 -13.88 -37.68
CA LYS A 332 -29.07 -12.95 -38.69
C LYS A 332 -28.02 -11.92 -39.07
#